data_db2c51a5a5b7637b91923764db171bbf
#
_entry.id   db2c51a5a5b7637b91923764db171bbf
#
_cell.length_a   1.000
_cell.length_b   1.000
_cell.length_c   1.000
_cell.angle_alpha   90.00
_cell.angle_beta   90.00
_cell.angle_gamma   90.00
#
_symmetry.space_group_name_H-M   'P 1'
#
loop_
_entity.id
_entity.type
_entity.pdbx_description
1 polymer ?
#
loop_
_entity_poly.entity_id
_entity_poly.type
_entity_poly.pdbx_seq_one_letter_code
_entity_poly.pdbx_strand_id
1 'polypeptide(L)'
;MIQQKHDLYPNLCTQFIDNSHPELYEIIKLSIGNPTNAKIHAVLENYKTLNHHLIGCLLDNRLIGIIGIQLIGLDVNIKHISVQPEYRYKSVARHLVYAVIRNFKVVSIAAETDDESIGFYNKLGFKCQLTENVYGRRYQCILDV
;
A
#
# COMPACT_ATOMS: atom_id res chain seq x y z
N MET A 1 -9.15 11.45 -14.62
CA MET A 1 -9.40 10.00 -14.66
C MET A 1 -8.24 9.31 -15.36
N ILE A 2 -7.70 8.30 -14.75
CA ILE A 2 -6.53 7.64 -15.28
C ILE A 2 -6.98 6.53 -16.22
N GLN A 3 -6.57 6.68 -17.46
CA GLN A 3 -6.79 5.63 -18.44
C GLN A 3 -5.77 4.51 -18.20
N GLN A 4 -6.30 3.32 -18.01
CA GLN A 4 -5.47 2.13 -17.85
C GLN A 4 -5.15 1.53 -19.22
N LYS A 5 -4.66 2.36 -20.14
CA LYS A 5 -4.37 1.93 -21.52
C LYS A 5 -3.26 0.90 -21.63
N HIS A 6 -2.53 0.66 -20.53
CA HIS A 6 -1.34 -0.18 -20.55
C HIS A 6 -1.35 -1.22 -19.44
N ASP A 7 -2.54 -1.74 -19.10
CA ASP A 7 -2.62 -2.87 -18.20
C ASP A 7 -1.94 -4.07 -18.85
N LEU A 8 -0.78 -4.41 -18.29
CA LEU A 8 -0.05 -5.59 -18.71
C LEU A 8 -0.76 -6.87 -18.26
N TYR A 9 -1.74 -6.75 -17.39
CA TYR A 9 -2.45 -7.88 -16.81
C TYR A 9 -3.95 -7.65 -16.93
N PRO A 10 -4.62 -8.15 -17.99
CA PRO A 10 -6.05 -7.91 -18.19
C PRO A 10 -6.93 -8.54 -17.10
N ASN A 11 -6.44 -9.56 -16.40
CA ASN A 11 -7.20 -10.22 -15.34
C ASN A 11 -6.84 -9.68 -13.94
N LEU A 12 -6.22 -8.51 -13.90
CA LEU A 12 -5.89 -7.86 -12.64
C LEU A 12 -7.14 -7.27 -12.00
N CYS A 13 -7.34 -7.53 -10.71
CA CYS A 13 -8.41 -6.91 -9.96
C CYS A 13 -7.97 -6.55 -8.55
N THR A 14 -8.65 -5.58 -7.96
CA THR A 14 -8.45 -5.22 -6.55
C THR A 14 -9.70 -5.56 -5.76
N GLN A 15 -9.51 -6.04 -4.54
CA GLN A 15 -10.62 -6.36 -3.64
C GLN A 15 -10.16 -6.26 -2.18
N PHE A 16 -11.12 -6.04 -1.29
CA PHE A 16 -10.83 -6.12 0.14
C PHE A 16 -10.43 -7.54 0.50
N ILE A 17 -9.40 -7.64 1.34
CA ILE A 17 -8.95 -8.93 1.88
C ILE A 17 -8.89 -8.85 3.40
N ASP A 18 -8.89 -9.99 4.05
CA ASP A 18 -8.75 -10.09 5.49
C ASP A 18 -7.62 -11.05 5.87
N ASN A 19 -7.42 -11.23 7.18
CA ASN A 19 -6.33 -12.04 7.70
C ASN A 19 -6.45 -13.53 7.37
N SER A 20 -7.59 -13.98 6.85
CA SER A 20 -7.77 -15.37 6.45
C SER A 20 -7.16 -15.69 5.09
N HIS A 21 -6.77 -14.67 4.31
CA HIS A 21 -6.20 -14.93 3.00
C HIS A 21 -4.85 -15.65 3.11
N PRO A 22 -4.71 -16.81 2.48
CA PRO A 22 -3.53 -17.67 2.71
C PRO A 22 -2.21 -17.06 2.24
N GLU A 23 -2.23 -16.12 1.30
CA GLU A 23 -1.03 -15.51 0.75
C GLU A 23 -0.67 -14.18 1.44
N LEU A 24 -1.50 -13.69 2.35
CA LEU A 24 -1.30 -12.37 2.96
C LEU A 24 -0.01 -12.29 3.79
N TYR A 25 0.28 -13.32 4.58
CA TYR A 25 1.43 -13.34 5.46
C TYR A 25 2.74 -13.07 4.70
N GLU A 26 2.96 -13.78 3.61
CA GLU A 26 4.20 -13.67 2.85
C GLU A 26 4.33 -12.34 2.12
N ILE A 27 3.21 -11.75 1.69
CA ILE A 27 3.29 -10.50 0.94
C ILE A 27 3.40 -9.29 1.87
N ILE A 28 2.70 -9.28 2.99
CA ILE A 28 2.81 -8.16 3.95
C ILE A 28 4.20 -8.11 4.59
N LYS A 29 4.83 -9.26 4.75
CA LYS A 29 6.19 -9.40 5.25
C LYS A 29 7.18 -8.52 4.47
N LEU A 30 6.97 -8.34 3.18
CA LEU A 30 7.84 -7.53 2.31
C LEU A 30 7.84 -6.05 2.70
N SER A 31 6.83 -5.57 3.40
CA SER A 31 6.70 -4.17 3.82
C SER A 31 7.15 -3.92 5.26
N ILE A 32 7.62 -4.95 5.96
CA ILE A 32 7.99 -4.86 7.37
C ILE A 32 9.51 -4.95 7.50
N GLY A 33 10.11 -3.93 8.11
CA GLY A 33 11.56 -3.94 8.38
C GLY A 33 11.91 -4.98 9.44
N ASN A 34 12.98 -5.76 9.18
CA ASN A 34 13.44 -6.85 10.05
C ASN A 34 12.26 -7.75 10.47
N PRO A 35 11.57 -8.38 9.52
CA PRO A 35 10.34 -9.09 9.83
C PRO A 35 10.60 -10.34 10.68
N THR A 36 9.85 -10.45 11.76
CA THR A 36 9.79 -11.65 12.60
C THR A 36 8.34 -12.11 12.62
N ASN A 37 8.11 -13.38 12.99
CA ASN A 37 6.73 -13.86 13.12
C ASN A 37 5.93 -12.99 14.10
N ALA A 38 6.53 -12.58 15.20
CA ALA A 38 5.86 -11.74 16.19
C ALA A 38 5.46 -10.38 15.61
N LYS A 39 6.37 -9.74 14.86
CA LYS A 39 6.07 -8.45 14.22
C LYS A 39 4.97 -8.59 13.18
N ILE A 40 5.03 -9.63 12.35
CA ILE A 40 4.03 -9.85 11.30
C ILE A 40 2.66 -10.08 11.92
N HIS A 41 2.57 -10.92 12.94
CA HIS A 41 1.30 -11.17 13.63
C HIS A 41 0.75 -9.90 14.29
N ALA A 42 1.61 -9.08 14.90
CA ALA A 42 1.19 -7.82 15.49
C ALA A 42 0.61 -6.86 14.44
N VAL A 43 1.25 -6.77 13.28
CA VAL A 43 0.75 -5.96 12.16
C VAL A 43 -0.61 -6.49 11.69
N LEU A 44 -0.75 -7.80 11.50
CA LEU A 44 -2.01 -8.39 11.05
C LEU A 44 -3.14 -8.17 12.06
N GLU A 45 -2.85 -8.21 13.36
CA GLU A 45 -3.83 -7.93 14.40
C GLU A 45 -4.37 -6.50 14.30
N ASN A 46 -3.52 -5.52 13.94
CA ASN A 46 -3.97 -4.15 13.76
C ASN A 46 -5.02 -4.01 12.67
N TYR A 47 -4.97 -4.87 11.64
CA TYR A 47 -5.97 -4.82 10.55
C TYR A 47 -7.31 -5.44 10.93
N LYS A 48 -7.45 -5.98 12.13
CA LYS A 48 -8.75 -6.38 12.69
C LYS A 48 -9.44 -5.22 13.42
N THR A 49 -8.73 -4.11 13.64
CA THR A 49 -9.28 -2.97 14.38
C THR A 49 -10.03 -2.03 13.45
N LEU A 50 -10.90 -1.23 14.04
CA LEU A 50 -11.71 -0.25 13.33
C LEU A 50 -10.81 0.74 12.57
N ASN A 51 -11.27 1.17 11.40
CA ASN A 51 -10.58 2.14 10.54
C ASN A 51 -9.28 1.64 9.90
N HIS A 52 -8.97 0.36 10.01
CA HIS A 52 -7.86 -0.26 9.29
C HIS A 52 -8.42 -1.19 8.21
N HIS A 53 -7.86 -1.10 7.02
CA HIS A 53 -8.34 -1.88 5.87
C HIS A 53 -7.19 -2.41 5.05
N LEU A 54 -7.38 -3.60 4.50
CA LEU A 54 -6.46 -4.21 3.55
C LEU A 54 -7.15 -4.37 2.21
N ILE A 55 -6.49 -3.92 1.15
CA ILE A 55 -6.91 -4.16 -0.22
C ILE A 55 -5.83 -4.98 -0.89
N GLY A 56 -6.22 -6.07 -1.53
CA GLY A 56 -5.34 -6.91 -2.31
C GLY A 56 -5.47 -6.65 -3.79
N CYS A 57 -4.38 -6.81 -4.51
CA CYS A 57 -4.34 -6.85 -5.95
C CYS A 57 -4.13 -8.30 -6.36
N LEU A 58 -5.08 -8.85 -7.11
CA LEU A 58 -5.07 -10.25 -7.50
C LEU A 58 -4.92 -10.38 -9.01
N LEU A 59 -4.12 -11.35 -9.41
CA LEU A 59 -3.95 -11.75 -10.80
C LEU A 59 -4.27 -13.24 -10.89
N ASP A 60 -5.31 -13.58 -11.64
CA ASP A 60 -5.79 -14.96 -11.76
C ASP A 60 -5.96 -15.64 -10.39
N ASN A 61 -6.60 -14.92 -9.47
CA ASN A 61 -6.86 -15.34 -8.08
C ASN A 61 -5.61 -15.48 -7.18
N ARG A 62 -4.43 -15.06 -7.65
CA ARG A 62 -3.22 -15.03 -6.84
C ARG A 62 -2.97 -13.62 -6.32
N LEU A 63 -2.67 -13.52 -5.03
CA LEU A 63 -2.38 -12.22 -4.41
C LEU A 63 -0.97 -11.77 -4.80
N ILE A 64 -0.87 -10.67 -5.56
CA ILE A 64 0.42 -10.17 -6.05
C ILE A 64 0.82 -8.84 -5.41
N GLY A 65 -0.11 -8.17 -4.75
CA GLY A 65 0.17 -6.91 -4.05
C GLY A 65 -0.87 -6.62 -2.99
N ILE A 66 -0.48 -5.83 -1.99
CA ILE A 66 -1.41 -5.37 -0.94
C ILE A 66 -1.15 -3.90 -0.62
N ILE A 67 -2.20 -3.22 -0.19
CA ILE A 67 -2.09 -1.94 0.50
C ILE A 67 -2.88 -2.04 1.80
N GLY A 68 -2.25 -1.62 2.89
CA GLY A 68 -2.90 -1.51 4.17
C GLY A 68 -2.98 -0.06 4.58
N ILE A 69 -4.15 0.37 5.00
CA ILE A 69 -4.43 1.77 5.30
C ILE A 69 -5.12 1.93 6.64
N GLN A 70 -4.96 3.12 7.18
CA GLN A 70 -5.73 3.59 8.32
C GLN A 70 -6.52 4.83 7.90
N LEU A 71 -7.83 4.81 8.16
CA LEU A 71 -8.70 5.97 7.92
C LEU A 71 -8.70 6.87 9.15
N ILE A 72 -8.47 8.17 8.94
CA ILE A 72 -8.58 9.19 9.98
C ILE A 72 -9.50 10.28 9.44
N GLY A 73 -10.81 10.14 9.69
CA GLY A 73 -11.80 11.02 9.06
C GLY A 73 -11.82 10.84 7.56
N LEU A 74 -11.53 11.91 6.82
CA LEU A 74 -11.44 11.89 5.35
C LEU A 74 -9.99 11.77 4.86
N ASP A 75 -9.05 11.56 5.78
CA ASP A 75 -7.64 11.36 5.45
C ASP A 75 -7.27 9.89 5.56
N VAL A 76 -6.30 9.47 4.78
CA VAL A 76 -5.81 8.11 4.77
C VAL A 76 -4.31 8.10 5.03
N ASN A 77 -3.88 7.23 5.92
CA ASN A 77 -2.47 6.89 6.07
C ASN A 77 -2.20 5.52 5.44
N ILE A 78 -1.25 5.46 4.52
CA ILE A 78 -0.75 4.18 4.03
C ILE A 78 0.17 3.61 5.10
N LYS A 79 -0.21 2.47 5.65
CA LYS A 79 0.57 1.78 6.69
C LYS A 79 1.52 0.75 6.10
N HIS A 80 1.06 0.06 5.06
CA HIS A 80 1.84 -0.97 4.36
C HIS A 80 1.47 -0.96 2.89
N ILE A 81 2.45 -1.11 2.03
CA ILE A 81 2.24 -1.34 0.61
C ILE A 81 3.35 -2.27 0.14
N SER A 82 2.99 -3.36 -0.49
CA SER A 82 3.97 -4.28 -1.04
C SER A 82 3.46 -4.98 -2.27
N VAL A 83 4.40 -5.28 -3.17
CA VAL A 83 4.16 -5.99 -4.42
C VAL A 83 5.20 -7.09 -4.50
N GLN A 84 4.78 -8.29 -4.89
CA GLN A 84 5.73 -9.38 -5.11
C GLN A 84 6.80 -8.95 -6.12
N PRO A 85 8.08 -9.31 -5.89
CA PRO A 85 9.20 -8.81 -6.70
C PRO A 85 9.03 -8.99 -8.21
N GLU A 86 8.49 -10.13 -8.65
CA GLU A 86 8.29 -10.42 -10.07
C GLU A 86 7.21 -9.58 -10.74
N TYR A 87 6.39 -8.88 -9.94
CA TYR A 87 5.30 -8.03 -10.45
C TYR A 87 5.56 -6.55 -10.24
N ARG A 88 6.75 -6.17 -9.78
CA ARG A 88 7.12 -4.77 -9.59
C ARG A 88 7.33 -4.07 -10.92
N TYR A 89 7.22 -2.72 -10.90
CA TYR A 89 7.38 -1.85 -12.08
C TYR A 89 6.32 -2.10 -13.16
N LYS A 90 5.17 -2.66 -12.78
CA LYS A 90 4.09 -3.01 -13.72
C LYS A 90 2.75 -2.40 -13.27
N SER A 91 2.81 -1.28 -12.57
CA SER A 91 1.66 -0.49 -12.13
C SER A 91 0.77 -1.14 -11.06
N VAL A 92 1.20 -2.24 -10.44
CA VAL A 92 0.39 -2.92 -9.41
C VAL A 92 0.15 -1.99 -8.21
N ALA A 93 1.21 -1.36 -7.70
CA ALA A 93 1.08 -0.45 -6.56
C ALA A 93 0.20 0.77 -6.89
N ARG A 94 0.26 1.25 -8.13
CA ARG A 94 -0.64 2.32 -8.60
C ARG A 94 -2.09 1.89 -8.54
N HIS A 95 -2.42 0.69 -8.99
CA HIS A 95 -3.78 0.15 -8.90
C HIS A 95 -4.26 0.10 -7.46
N LEU A 96 -3.37 -0.25 -6.53
CA LEU A 96 -3.71 -0.31 -5.10
C LEU A 96 -4.04 1.07 -4.55
N VAL A 97 -3.23 2.09 -4.86
CA VAL A 97 -3.51 3.45 -4.40
C VAL A 97 -4.84 3.95 -4.99
N TYR A 98 -5.10 3.70 -6.26
CA TYR A 98 -6.36 4.10 -6.87
C TYR A 98 -7.55 3.33 -6.32
N ALA A 99 -7.35 2.08 -5.90
CA ALA A 99 -8.42 1.34 -5.23
C ALA A 99 -8.85 2.01 -3.92
N VAL A 100 -7.90 2.59 -3.19
CA VAL A 100 -8.23 3.38 -2.00
C VAL A 100 -9.10 4.58 -2.39
N ILE A 101 -8.71 5.32 -3.42
CA ILE A 101 -9.46 6.49 -3.88
C ILE A 101 -10.88 6.11 -4.34
N ARG A 102 -11.03 4.98 -5.01
CA ARG A 102 -12.34 4.52 -5.49
C ARG A 102 -13.26 4.03 -4.38
N ASN A 103 -12.70 3.42 -3.34
CA ASN A 103 -13.50 2.72 -2.32
C ASN A 103 -13.80 3.57 -1.10
N PHE A 104 -13.08 4.67 -0.91
CA PHE A 104 -13.26 5.55 0.25
C PHE A 104 -13.42 6.99 -0.18
N LYS A 105 -14.26 7.71 0.55
CA LYS A 105 -14.39 9.16 0.35
C LYS A 105 -13.24 9.85 1.10
N VAL A 106 -12.14 10.12 0.39
CA VAL A 106 -10.94 10.69 0.99
C VAL A 106 -10.54 11.98 0.33
N VAL A 107 -9.92 12.88 1.09
CA VAL A 107 -9.41 14.16 0.59
C VAL A 107 -7.88 14.17 0.53
N SER A 108 -7.21 13.34 1.30
CA SER A 108 -5.75 13.22 1.24
C SER A 108 -5.28 11.82 1.60
N ILE A 109 -4.13 11.46 1.04
CA ILE A 109 -3.45 10.20 1.35
C ILE A 109 -2.02 10.54 1.76
N ALA A 110 -1.61 10.07 2.92
CA ALA A 110 -0.28 10.30 3.45
C ALA A 110 0.49 8.98 3.55
N ALA A 111 1.79 9.05 3.33
CA ALA A 111 2.69 7.92 3.52
C ALA A 111 4.04 8.42 4.03
N GLU A 112 4.68 7.62 4.86
CA GLU A 112 6.06 7.84 5.24
C GLU A 112 6.95 6.85 4.51
N THR A 113 8.07 7.31 3.96
CA THR A 113 8.93 6.46 3.14
C THR A 113 10.41 6.80 3.30
N ASP A 114 11.25 6.01 2.67
CA ASP A 114 12.70 6.14 2.67
C ASP A 114 13.25 6.57 1.31
N ASP A 115 14.58 6.68 1.21
CA ASP A 115 15.26 7.06 -0.03
C ASP A 115 15.02 6.07 -1.18
N GLU A 116 14.80 4.79 -0.88
CA GLU A 116 14.58 3.78 -1.92
C GLU A 116 13.20 3.88 -2.56
N SER A 117 12.19 4.25 -1.77
CA SER A 117 10.79 4.19 -2.19
C SER A 117 10.19 5.54 -2.54
N ILE A 118 10.87 6.65 -2.24
CA ILE A 118 10.33 7.99 -2.51
C ILE A 118 10.00 8.22 -3.98
N GLY A 119 10.76 7.63 -4.88
CA GLY A 119 10.54 7.77 -6.32
C GLY A 119 9.17 7.25 -6.76
N PHE A 120 8.68 6.17 -6.14
CA PHE A 120 7.36 5.66 -6.40
C PHE A 120 6.28 6.70 -6.07
N TYR A 121 6.39 7.31 -4.88
CA TYR A 121 5.40 8.31 -4.45
C TYR A 121 5.46 9.57 -5.29
N ASN A 122 6.66 10.02 -5.66
CA ASN A 122 6.81 11.16 -6.56
C ASN A 122 6.15 10.93 -7.92
N LYS A 123 6.28 9.72 -8.48
CA LYS A 123 5.66 9.39 -9.77
C LYS A 123 4.15 9.39 -9.72
N LEU A 124 3.57 9.09 -8.56
CA LEU A 124 2.11 9.12 -8.39
C LEU A 124 1.57 10.53 -8.13
N GLY A 125 2.45 11.52 -7.98
CA GLY A 125 2.04 12.91 -7.72
C GLY A 125 2.02 13.29 -6.26
N PHE A 126 2.52 12.46 -5.37
CA PHE A 126 2.68 12.83 -3.97
C PHE A 126 3.74 13.93 -3.85
N LYS A 127 3.51 14.87 -2.95
CA LYS A 127 4.50 15.86 -2.57
C LYS A 127 5.21 15.35 -1.33
N CYS A 128 6.52 15.16 -1.44
CA CYS A 128 7.31 14.54 -0.40
C CYS A 128 8.27 15.53 0.21
N GLN A 129 8.35 15.54 1.54
CA GLN A 129 9.20 16.43 2.32
C GLN A 129 10.11 15.60 3.21
N LEU A 130 11.40 15.94 3.20
CA LEU A 130 12.38 15.28 4.04
C LEU A 130 12.12 15.60 5.52
N THR A 131 12.13 14.54 6.34
CA THR A 131 12.13 14.64 7.79
C THR A 131 13.28 13.80 8.30
N GLU A 132 14.05 14.33 9.26
CA GLU A 132 15.13 13.59 9.87
C GLU A 132 14.77 13.24 11.31
N ASN A 133 15.09 12.02 11.72
CA ASN A 133 14.89 11.57 13.08
C ASN A 133 16.07 10.67 13.50
N VAL A 134 15.99 10.11 14.70
CA VAL A 134 17.06 9.25 15.24
C VAL A 134 17.28 7.98 14.43
N TYR A 135 16.33 7.61 13.56
CA TYR A 135 16.42 6.42 12.71
C TYR A 135 16.92 6.71 11.30
N GLY A 136 17.28 7.98 11.01
CA GLY A 136 17.82 8.39 9.73
C GLY A 136 16.87 9.23 8.89
N ARG A 137 17.06 9.19 7.57
CA ARG A 137 16.29 10.01 6.62
C ARG A 137 14.97 9.36 6.31
N ARG A 138 13.91 10.11 6.51
CA ARG A 138 12.55 9.71 6.17
C ARG A 138 11.88 10.83 5.39
N TYR A 139 10.87 10.48 4.62
CA TYR A 139 10.08 11.45 3.86
C TYR A 139 8.61 11.30 4.23
N GLN A 140 7.97 12.43 4.45
CA GLN A 140 6.52 12.50 4.58
C GLN A 140 5.95 12.88 3.24
N CYS A 141 5.12 12.02 2.66
CA CYS A 141 4.55 12.20 1.33
C CYS A 141 3.04 12.35 1.44
N ILE A 142 2.49 13.33 0.74
CA ILE A 142 1.05 13.63 0.77
C ILE A 142 0.53 13.78 -0.65
N LEU A 143 -0.59 13.13 -0.92
CA LEU A 143 -1.35 13.26 -2.15
C LEU A 143 -2.70 13.91 -1.82
N ASP A 144 -2.98 15.05 -2.40
CA ASP A 144 -4.31 15.66 -2.35
C ASP A 144 -5.18 15.01 -3.42
N VAL A 145 -6.32 14.53 -3.00
CA VAL A 145 -7.24 13.79 -3.87
C VAL A 145 -8.36 14.68 -4.39
#